data_b328349596b8b7fb46cbb6401ca855ea
#
_entry.id   b328349596b8b7fb46cbb6401ca855ea
#
_cell.length_a   1.000
_cell.length_b   1.000
_cell.length_c   1.000
_cell.angle_alpha   90.00
_cell.angle_beta   90.00
_cell.angle_gamma   90.00
#
_symmetry.space_group_name_H-M   'P 1'
#
loop_
_entity.id
_entity.type
_entity.pdbx_description
1 polymer ?
#
loop_
_entity_poly.entity_id
_entity_poly.type
_entity_poly.pdbx_seq_one_letter_code
_entity_poly.pdbx_strand_id
1 'polypeptide(L)'
;HVLFFKRQDGCHELKILGLEIGDGERLIELPPVSERRIEVYGDSVSAGESVEAIDFIGKTDMEHEGGFSNCWFSFPWMTARMLGARLHDIAQGGIALMDGHGWFHRPEQTGMETAWDKIHYNTMLGEMTEWDFSKFVPQVVIVALGQNDNYPVDYMKVEAEKKAQGVCVHEQEPDQEQVTQVEKSYSYCCEMADRWRSHYGDFLKKLRGVYPEAWIVCCTTVLQHDKSWDDAIDRVVNSVKDEKISHFLFSRNGVATPGHPRIPEQFEMAQEMADYIENVLGVYKNK
;
A
#
# COMPACT_ATOMS: atom_id res chain seq x y z
N HIS A 1 -25.94 11.72 -9.93
CA HIS A 1 -24.72 10.98 -10.29
C HIS A 1 -24.66 9.66 -9.54
N VAL A 2 -24.21 8.61 -10.19
CA VAL A 2 -23.99 7.29 -9.59
C VAL A 2 -22.51 6.98 -9.72
N LEU A 3 -21.88 6.57 -8.61
CA LEU A 3 -20.51 6.13 -8.54
C LEU A 3 -20.48 4.64 -8.19
N PHE A 4 -19.85 3.84 -9.02
CA PHE A 4 -19.57 2.44 -8.73
C PHE A 4 -18.09 2.32 -8.39
N PHE A 5 -17.77 1.72 -7.26
CA PHE A 5 -16.41 1.42 -6.89
C PHE A 5 -16.32 0.10 -6.11
N LYS A 6 -15.18 -0.54 -6.19
CA LYS A 6 -14.89 -1.73 -5.41
C LYS A 6 -14.33 -1.29 -4.06
N ARG A 7 -15.03 -1.63 -2.97
CA ARG A 7 -14.68 -1.11 -1.65
C ARG A 7 -13.53 -1.86 -0.96
N GLN A 8 -13.28 -3.11 -1.35
CA GLN A 8 -12.19 -3.95 -0.85
C GLN A 8 -11.11 -4.14 -1.92
N ASP A 9 -9.95 -4.59 -1.51
CA ASP A 9 -8.79 -4.82 -2.35
C ASP A 9 -8.92 -5.99 -3.35
N GLY A 10 -7.78 -6.47 -3.87
CA GLY A 10 -7.71 -7.48 -4.93
C GLY A 10 -8.22 -8.88 -4.60
N CYS A 11 -8.63 -9.17 -3.35
CA CYS A 11 -9.06 -10.49 -2.93
C CYS A 11 -10.37 -10.97 -3.60
N HIS A 12 -11.10 -10.06 -4.24
CA HIS A 12 -12.39 -10.35 -4.86
C HIS A 12 -12.45 -9.84 -6.29
N GLU A 13 -13.10 -10.59 -7.15
CA GLU A 13 -13.42 -10.17 -8.51
C GLU A 13 -14.81 -9.51 -8.57
N LEU A 14 -14.92 -8.38 -9.24
CA LEU A 14 -16.18 -7.70 -9.55
C LEU A 14 -16.27 -7.47 -11.06
N LYS A 15 -17.32 -7.98 -11.67
CA LYS A 15 -17.64 -7.73 -13.10
C LYS A 15 -18.89 -6.90 -13.20
N ILE A 16 -18.80 -5.73 -13.83
CA ILE A 16 -19.96 -4.91 -14.22
C ILE A 16 -20.35 -5.33 -15.62
N LEU A 17 -21.51 -6.01 -15.76
CA LEU A 17 -21.97 -6.54 -17.03
C LEU A 17 -22.75 -5.52 -17.87
N GLY A 18 -23.33 -4.53 -17.23
CA GLY A 18 -24.09 -3.50 -17.91
C GLY A 18 -24.79 -2.56 -16.94
N LEU A 19 -25.40 -1.53 -17.49
CA LEU A 19 -26.26 -0.57 -16.80
C LEU A 19 -27.57 -0.46 -17.59
N GLU A 20 -28.69 -0.77 -16.94
CA GLU A 20 -30.02 -0.57 -17.51
C GLU A 20 -30.59 0.73 -17.00
N ILE A 21 -31.09 1.54 -17.91
CA ILE A 21 -31.79 2.80 -17.62
C ILE A 21 -33.21 2.74 -18.18
N GLY A 22 -34.12 3.58 -17.71
CA GLY A 22 -35.52 3.60 -18.14
C GLY A 22 -35.67 3.86 -19.63
N ASP A 23 -36.76 3.37 -20.20
CA ASP A 23 -37.10 3.59 -21.61
C ASP A 23 -37.21 5.09 -21.92
N GLY A 24 -36.47 5.51 -22.95
CA GLY A 24 -36.43 6.93 -23.36
C GLY A 24 -35.43 7.80 -22.57
N GLU A 25 -34.83 7.25 -21.53
CA GLU A 25 -33.78 7.94 -20.77
C GLU A 25 -32.42 7.85 -21.50
N ARG A 26 -31.55 8.77 -21.17
CA ARG A 26 -30.17 8.79 -21.68
C ARG A 26 -29.17 9.20 -20.59
N LEU A 27 -27.97 8.70 -20.71
CA LEU A 27 -26.84 9.17 -19.90
C LEU A 27 -26.52 10.62 -20.33
N ILE A 28 -26.30 11.47 -19.35
CA ILE A 28 -25.79 12.82 -19.58
C ILE A 28 -24.28 12.77 -19.73
N GLU A 29 -23.72 13.78 -20.38
CA GLU A 29 -22.28 13.93 -20.47
C GLU A 29 -21.65 14.03 -19.07
N LEU A 30 -20.52 13.35 -18.88
CA LEU A 30 -19.78 13.44 -17.62
C LEU A 30 -19.22 14.85 -17.44
N PRO A 31 -19.21 15.38 -16.20
CA PRO A 31 -18.51 16.62 -15.93
C PRO A 31 -17.01 16.47 -16.27
N PRO A 32 -16.32 17.58 -16.60
CA PRO A 32 -14.88 17.55 -16.81
C PRO A 32 -14.16 16.87 -15.65
N VAL A 33 -13.30 15.92 -15.97
CA VAL A 33 -12.48 15.24 -14.97
C VAL A 33 -11.26 16.09 -14.61
N SER A 34 -10.82 16.02 -13.37
CA SER A 34 -9.64 16.74 -12.92
C SER A 34 -8.38 16.31 -13.67
N GLU A 35 -7.53 17.28 -14.01
CA GLU A 35 -6.19 17.03 -14.56
C GLU A 35 -5.17 16.70 -13.46
N ARG A 36 -5.52 16.92 -12.18
CA ARG A 36 -4.71 16.50 -11.04
C ARG A 36 -4.79 14.98 -10.89
N ARG A 37 -3.65 14.31 -10.80
CA ARG A 37 -3.58 12.85 -10.76
C ARG A 37 -2.54 12.41 -9.73
N ILE A 38 -2.96 11.50 -8.87
CA ILE A 38 -2.12 10.85 -7.86
C ILE A 38 -2.16 9.36 -8.14
N GLU A 39 -1.01 8.70 -8.10
CA GLU A 39 -0.89 7.25 -8.12
C GLU A 39 -0.30 6.77 -6.81
N VAL A 40 -0.79 5.66 -6.29
CA VAL A 40 -0.35 5.09 -5.01
C VAL A 40 0.04 3.64 -5.21
N TYR A 41 1.20 3.28 -4.69
CA TYR A 41 1.64 1.90 -4.50
C TYR A 41 1.66 1.62 -3.01
N GLY A 42 0.75 0.78 -2.55
CA GLY A 42 0.53 0.59 -1.13
C GLY A 42 0.09 -0.81 -0.74
N ASP A 43 -0.09 -0.97 0.55
CA ASP A 43 -0.53 -2.21 1.19
C ASP A 43 -1.96 -2.10 1.74
N SER A 44 -2.27 -2.87 2.79
CA SER A 44 -3.57 -2.89 3.46
C SER A 44 -4.03 -1.52 3.98
N VAL A 45 -3.10 -0.68 4.44
CA VAL A 45 -3.44 0.67 4.93
C VAL A 45 -3.94 1.54 3.79
N SER A 46 -3.29 1.46 2.63
CA SER A 46 -3.72 2.17 1.42
C SER A 46 -5.01 1.59 0.82
N ALA A 47 -5.17 0.26 0.89
CA ALA A 47 -6.40 -0.41 0.47
C ALA A 47 -7.60 -0.14 1.40
N GLY A 48 -7.37 0.44 2.57
CA GLY A 48 -8.42 0.76 3.54
C GLY A 48 -8.92 -0.43 4.33
N GLU A 49 -8.03 -1.35 4.67
CA GLU A 49 -8.38 -2.51 5.50
C GLU A 49 -8.84 -2.07 6.89
N SER A 50 -9.93 -2.67 7.35
CA SER A 50 -10.52 -2.44 8.68
C SER A 50 -10.83 -0.98 9.05
N VAL A 51 -10.86 -0.06 8.11
CA VAL A 51 -11.04 1.39 8.38
C VAL A 51 -12.33 1.74 9.11
N GLU A 52 -13.41 0.99 8.85
CA GLU A 52 -14.73 1.22 9.45
C GLU A 52 -14.89 0.58 10.84
N ALA A 53 -13.89 -0.12 11.34
CA ALA A 53 -13.91 -0.73 12.68
C ALA A 53 -13.67 0.30 13.79
N ILE A 54 -14.53 1.28 13.91
CA ILE A 54 -14.38 2.48 14.77
C ILE A 54 -14.21 2.13 16.27
N ASP A 55 -14.83 1.05 16.74
CA ASP A 55 -14.71 0.60 18.12
C ASP A 55 -13.30 0.09 18.48
N PHE A 56 -12.44 -0.06 17.48
CA PHE A 56 -11.06 -0.54 17.59
C PHE A 56 -10.02 0.55 17.32
N ILE A 57 -10.38 1.81 17.39
CA ILE A 57 -9.42 2.93 17.31
C ILE A 57 -8.35 2.76 18.39
N GLY A 58 -7.06 2.80 17.98
CA GLY A 58 -5.91 2.65 18.87
C GLY A 58 -5.75 1.26 19.48
N LYS A 59 -6.44 0.25 18.96
CA LYS A 59 -6.39 -1.16 19.41
C LYS A 59 -5.87 -2.06 18.29
N THR A 60 -5.48 -3.28 18.68
CA THR A 60 -5.20 -4.37 17.73
C THR A 60 -6.42 -4.67 16.85
N ASP A 61 -6.17 -5.28 15.71
CA ASP A 61 -7.26 -5.69 14.83
C ASP A 61 -8.09 -6.81 15.44
N MET A 62 -9.35 -6.86 15.03
CA MET A 62 -10.23 -7.99 15.21
C MET A 62 -9.95 -9.04 14.12
N GLU A 63 -10.67 -10.17 14.17
CA GLU A 63 -10.65 -11.13 13.07
C GLU A 63 -10.96 -10.44 11.73
N HIS A 64 -10.14 -10.75 10.73
CA HIS A 64 -10.24 -10.17 9.40
C HIS A 64 -11.32 -10.85 8.57
N GLU A 65 -12.53 -10.32 8.62
CA GLU A 65 -13.62 -10.79 7.76
C GLU A 65 -13.86 -9.89 6.53
N GLY A 66 -13.06 -8.83 6.37
CA GLY A 66 -13.20 -7.84 5.30
C GLY A 66 -14.45 -6.94 5.41
N GLY A 67 -15.33 -7.20 6.38
CA GLY A 67 -16.58 -6.46 6.54
C GLY A 67 -16.41 -4.97 6.85
N PHE A 68 -15.29 -4.61 7.47
CA PHE A 68 -14.94 -3.24 7.84
C PHE A 68 -13.93 -2.58 6.90
N SER A 69 -13.52 -3.26 5.81
CA SER A 69 -12.60 -2.70 4.83
C SER A 69 -13.33 -1.81 3.84
N ASN A 70 -12.79 -0.62 3.58
CA ASN A 70 -13.38 0.33 2.65
C ASN A 70 -12.35 1.34 2.14
N CYS A 71 -11.87 1.16 0.91
CA CYS A 71 -10.87 2.02 0.29
C CYS A 71 -11.31 3.49 0.21
N TRP A 72 -12.62 3.77 0.16
CA TRP A 72 -13.13 5.15 0.10
C TRP A 72 -12.68 6.01 1.28
N PHE A 73 -12.43 5.39 2.43
CA PHE A 73 -11.97 6.04 3.65
C PHE A 73 -10.48 5.81 3.94
N SER A 74 -9.74 5.24 2.99
CA SER A 74 -8.28 5.17 3.12
C SER A 74 -7.64 6.54 2.88
N PHE A 75 -6.43 6.72 3.43
CA PHE A 75 -5.75 8.01 3.32
C PHE A 75 -5.46 8.42 1.85
N PRO A 76 -5.11 7.50 0.91
CA PRO A 76 -4.91 7.91 -0.48
C PRO A 76 -6.17 8.47 -1.12
N TRP A 77 -7.31 7.80 -0.92
CA TRP A 77 -8.60 8.24 -1.44
C TRP A 77 -9.06 9.56 -0.83
N MET A 78 -8.84 9.76 0.48
CA MET A 78 -9.17 11.02 1.14
C MET A 78 -8.23 12.15 0.71
N THR A 79 -6.92 11.90 0.61
CA THR A 79 -5.94 12.84 0.08
C THR A 79 -6.32 13.32 -1.32
N ALA A 80 -6.64 12.38 -2.22
CA ALA A 80 -7.03 12.71 -3.58
C ALA A 80 -8.29 13.59 -3.62
N ARG A 81 -9.29 13.28 -2.79
CA ARG A 81 -10.51 14.11 -2.70
C ARG A 81 -10.25 15.51 -2.15
N MET A 82 -9.40 15.65 -1.12
CA MET A 82 -8.99 16.94 -0.56
C MET A 82 -8.31 17.82 -1.60
N LEU A 83 -7.48 17.23 -2.45
CA LEU A 83 -6.75 17.92 -3.50
C LEU A 83 -7.54 18.07 -4.81
N GLY A 84 -8.75 17.55 -4.89
CA GLY A 84 -9.54 17.50 -6.12
C GLY A 84 -8.82 16.72 -7.23
N ALA A 85 -8.05 15.70 -6.87
CA ALA A 85 -7.29 14.86 -7.78
C ALA A 85 -8.01 13.56 -8.11
N ARG A 86 -7.70 13.00 -9.27
CA ARG A 86 -8.01 11.61 -9.62
C ARG A 86 -6.98 10.71 -8.96
N LEU A 87 -7.41 9.54 -8.52
CA LEU A 87 -6.55 8.54 -7.91
C LEU A 87 -6.47 7.27 -8.77
N HIS A 88 -5.27 6.71 -8.86
CA HIS A 88 -5.00 5.36 -9.26
C HIS A 88 -4.32 4.67 -8.06
N ASP A 89 -5.08 3.79 -7.40
CA ASP A 89 -4.65 3.16 -6.15
C ASP A 89 -4.29 1.70 -6.42
N ILE A 90 -2.99 1.42 -6.45
CA ILE A 90 -2.41 0.10 -6.64
C ILE A 90 -2.02 -0.41 -5.25
N ALA A 91 -3.01 -0.90 -4.52
CA ALA A 91 -2.86 -1.34 -3.15
C ALA A 91 -3.49 -2.72 -2.94
N GLN A 92 -2.82 -3.53 -2.15
CA GLN A 92 -3.27 -4.88 -1.82
C GLN A 92 -2.95 -5.19 -0.35
N GLY A 93 -3.96 -5.67 0.39
CA GLY A 93 -3.76 -6.15 1.75
C GLY A 93 -2.68 -7.23 1.83
N GLY A 94 -1.73 -7.04 2.74
CA GLY A 94 -0.64 -7.98 2.96
C GLY A 94 0.49 -7.96 1.95
N ILE A 95 0.44 -7.16 0.88
CA ILE A 95 1.51 -7.12 -0.11
C ILE A 95 2.76 -6.46 0.47
N ALA A 96 3.90 -7.11 0.26
CA ALA A 96 5.22 -6.56 0.51
C ALA A 96 5.78 -5.86 -0.75
N LEU A 97 6.91 -5.18 -0.63
CA LEU A 97 7.67 -4.73 -1.79
C LEU A 97 8.26 -5.92 -2.55
N MET A 98 8.97 -6.79 -1.82
CA MET A 98 9.70 -7.90 -2.42
C MET A 98 8.81 -9.14 -2.63
N ASP A 99 9.07 -9.86 -3.71
CA ASP A 99 8.49 -11.18 -3.94
C ASP A 99 8.93 -12.17 -2.83
N GLY A 100 8.06 -13.11 -2.51
CA GLY A 100 8.30 -14.12 -1.47
C GLY A 100 8.09 -13.61 -0.05
N HIS A 101 7.59 -12.39 0.13
CA HIS A 101 7.36 -11.72 1.41
C HIS A 101 5.90 -11.32 1.58
N GLY A 102 5.54 -10.91 2.78
CA GLY A 102 4.23 -10.37 3.11
C GLY A 102 3.21 -11.44 3.48
N TRP A 103 1.96 -10.96 3.70
CA TRP A 103 0.81 -11.78 4.07
C TRP A 103 0.00 -12.26 2.89
N PHE A 104 0.22 -11.69 1.72
CA PHE A 104 -0.51 -12.04 0.53
C PHE A 104 0.11 -13.29 -0.11
N HIS A 105 -0.45 -14.45 0.26
CA HIS A 105 0.10 -15.75 -0.13
C HIS A 105 -0.25 -16.20 -1.54
N ARG A 106 -0.91 -15.38 -2.34
CA ARG A 106 -1.35 -15.81 -3.68
C ARG A 106 -1.20 -14.69 -4.70
N PRO A 107 -0.72 -15.03 -5.89
CA PRO A 107 -0.02 -16.26 -6.23
C PRO A 107 1.41 -16.22 -5.67
N GLU A 108 1.82 -17.24 -4.95
CA GLU A 108 3.21 -17.45 -4.50
C GLU A 108 3.89 -16.23 -3.86
N GLN A 109 3.14 -15.45 -3.06
CA GLN A 109 3.62 -14.22 -2.40
C GLN A 109 4.23 -13.21 -3.40
N THR A 110 3.46 -12.83 -4.39
CA THR A 110 3.85 -11.77 -5.33
C THR A 110 4.02 -10.44 -4.60
N GLY A 111 5.19 -9.84 -4.71
CA GLY A 111 5.49 -8.51 -4.18
C GLY A 111 5.10 -7.39 -5.14
N MET A 112 5.10 -6.16 -4.64
CA MET A 112 4.81 -4.98 -5.46
C MET A 112 5.82 -4.82 -6.60
N GLU A 113 7.07 -5.24 -6.43
CA GLU A 113 8.10 -5.18 -7.47
C GLU A 113 7.76 -5.98 -8.75
N THR A 114 6.86 -6.97 -8.64
CA THR A 114 6.31 -7.75 -9.76
C THR A 114 4.90 -7.30 -10.15
N ALA A 115 4.08 -6.86 -9.17
CA ALA A 115 2.67 -6.50 -9.42
C ALA A 115 2.49 -5.08 -10.00
N TRP A 116 3.44 -4.16 -9.80
CA TRP A 116 3.29 -2.72 -10.00
C TRP A 116 2.90 -2.28 -11.41
N ASP A 117 3.32 -3.04 -12.41
CA ASP A 117 3.07 -2.76 -13.83
C ASP A 117 1.99 -3.67 -14.44
N LYS A 118 1.15 -4.28 -13.60
CA LYS A 118 0.10 -5.20 -14.04
C LYS A 118 -1.30 -4.64 -13.73
N ILE A 119 -2.22 -4.81 -14.68
CA ILE A 119 -3.65 -4.67 -14.41
C ILE A 119 -4.13 -5.85 -13.59
N HIS A 120 -3.57 -7.01 -13.90
CA HIS A 120 -3.95 -8.29 -13.35
C HIS A 120 -2.70 -9.14 -13.14
N TYR A 121 -2.39 -9.44 -11.90
CA TYR A 121 -1.19 -10.21 -11.52
C TYR A 121 -1.52 -11.53 -10.82
N ASN A 122 -2.77 -11.75 -10.42
CA ASN A 122 -3.19 -12.98 -9.78
C ASN A 122 -3.55 -14.03 -10.83
N THR A 123 -2.65 -14.97 -11.09
CA THR A 123 -2.80 -16.03 -12.09
C THR A 123 -4.00 -16.96 -11.84
N MET A 124 -4.54 -16.98 -10.62
CA MET A 124 -5.78 -17.72 -10.33
C MET A 124 -7.01 -17.07 -10.98
N LEU A 125 -6.95 -15.80 -11.31
CA LEU A 125 -8.03 -15.04 -11.94
C LEU A 125 -7.85 -14.91 -13.46
N GLY A 126 -6.72 -15.38 -14.01
CA GLY A 126 -6.41 -15.34 -15.44
C GLY A 126 -4.95 -15.05 -15.74
N GLU A 127 -4.64 -14.76 -17.00
CA GLU A 127 -3.29 -14.38 -17.41
C GLU A 127 -2.92 -12.99 -16.90
N MET A 128 -1.66 -12.78 -16.52
CA MET A 128 -1.15 -11.48 -16.15
C MET A 128 -1.25 -10.50 -17.34
N THR A 129 -1.77 -9.31 -17.07
CA THR A 129 -1.96 -8.26 -18.06
C THR A 129 -1.17 -7.02 -17.69
N GLU A 130 -0.36 -6.52 -18.61
CA GLU A 130 0.44 -5.33 -18.39
C GLU A 130 -0.41 -4.05 -18.38
N TRP A 131 -0.01 -3.10 -17.54
CA TRP A 131 -0.60 -1.78 -17.49
C TRP A 131 0.03 -0.86 -18.55
N ASP A 132 -0.80 -0.12 -19.25
CA ASP A 132 -0.37 0.94 -20.17
C ASP A 132 -0.26 2.28 -19.39
N PHE A 133 0.94 2.63 -18.98
CA PHE A 133 1.22 3.83 -18.20
C PHE A 133 0.85 5.15 -18.90
N SER A 134 0.65 5.15 -20.22
CA SER A 134 0.20 6.33 -20.94
C SER A 134 -1.26 6.72 -20.62
N LYS A 135 -2.05 5.79 -20.10
CA LYS A 135 -3.45 6.03 -19.74
C LYS A 135 -3.64 6.85 -18.48
N PHE A 136 -2.64 6.85 -17.60
CA PHE A 136 -2.69 7.62 -16.36
C PHE A 136 -1.29 8.08 -16.00
N VAL A 137 -0.96 9.35 -16.28
CA VAL A 137 0.34 9.95 -15.96
C VAL A 137 0.16 10.87 -14.76
N PRO A 138 0.58 10.44 -13.54
CA PRO A 138 0.40 11.20 -12.32
C PRO A 138 1.41 12.34 -12.21
N GLN A 139 1.06 13.39 -11.48
CA GLN A 139 2.02 14.41 -11.03
C GLN A 139 2.67 14.02 -9.69
N VAL A 140 2.00 13.18 -8.92
CA VAL A 140 2.49 12.67 -7.63
C VAL A 140 2.30 11.16 -7.59
N VAL A 141 3.35 10.45 -7.23
CA VAL A 141 3.35 9.02 -6.90
C VAL A 141 3.64 8.87 -5.41
N ILE A 142 2.80 8.17 -4.67
CA ILE A 142 3.03 7.83 -3.27
C ILE A 142 3.44 6.36 -3.19
N VAL A 143 4.55 6.08 -2.53
CA VAL A 143 5.03 4.72 -2.27
C VAL A 143 4.93 4.47 -0.78
N ALA A 144 3.84 3.81 -0.36
CA ALA A 144 3.53 3.48 1.03
C ALA A 144 3.71 1.98 1.25
N LEU A 145 4.97 1.53 1.21
CA LEU A 145 5.37 0.13 1.24
C LEU A 145 6.51 -0.10 2.23
N GLY A 146 6.62 -1.33 2.71
CA GLY A 146 7.71 -1.78 3.58
C GLY A 146 7.22 -2.48 4.83
N GLN A 147 6.01 -2.21 5.31
CA GLN A 147 5.51 -2.76 6.57
C GLN A 147 5.28 -4.27 6.51
N ASN A 148 4.90 -4.82 5.35
CA ASN A 148 4.71 -6.26 5.16
C ASN A 148 6.00 -7.01 4.80
N ASP A 149 7.06 -6.33 4.40
CA ASP A 149 8.38 -6.93 4.20
C ASP A 149 8.99 -7.41 5.53
N ASN A 150 8.44 -6.95 6.64
CA ASN A 150 8.76 -7.40 7.99
C ASN A 150 8.20 -8.79 8.32
N TYR A 151 7.33 -9.32 7.48
CA TYR A 151 6.63 -10.57 7.76
C TYR A 151 7.39 -11.79 7.26
N PRO A 152 7.18 -12.96 7.92
CA PRO A 152 8.10 -14.07 7.73
C PRO A 152 8.20 -14.41 6.27
N VAL A 153 9.35 -14.12 5.82
CA VAL A 153 9.80 -14.21 4.46
C VAL A 153 9.80 -15.62 3.93
N ASP A 154 9.90 -16.54 4.82
CA ASP A 154 10.05 -17.94 4.47
C ASP A 154 9.57 -18.78 5.65
N TYR A 155 8.24 -19.00 5.70
CA TYR A 155 7.63 -19.90 6.65
C TYR A 155 8.32 -21.28 6.64
N MET A 156 8.67 -21.78 5.46
CA MET A 156 9.35 -23.06 5.32
C MET A 156 10.73 -23.05 5.97
N LYS A 157 11.45 -21.93 5.87
CA LYS A 157 12.77 -21.77 6.50
C LYS A 157 12.63 -21.61 8.01
N VAL A 158 11.69 -20.81 8.47
CA VAL A 158 11.40 -20.64 9.90
C VAL A 158 10.96 -21.96 10.54
N GLU A 159 10.10 -22.73 9.89
CA GLU A 159 9.71 -24.06 10.33
C GLU A 159 10.89 -25.05 10.35
N ALA A 160 11.72 -25.04 9.31
CA ALA A 160 12.90 -25.88 9.24
C ALA A 160 13.90 -25.57 10.35
N GLU A 161 14.11 -24.29 10.68
CA GLU A 161 14.96 -23.87 11.77
C GLU A 161 14.38 -24.18 13.16
N LYS A 162 13.08 -23.97 13.36
CA LYS A 162 12.39 -24.40 14.59
C LYS A 162 12.51 -25.90 14.78
N LYS A 163 12.33 -26.68 13.73
CA LYS A 163 12.48 -28.13 13.73
C LYS A 163 13.91 -28.58 14.04
N ALA A 164 14.91 -27.89 13.46
CA ALA A 164 16.32 -28.12 13.74
C ALA A 164 16.70 -27.79 15.19
N GLN A 165 16.02 -26.84 15.81
CA GLN A 165 16.19 -26.45 17.22
C GLN A 165 15.38 -27.33 18.20
N GLY A 166 14.68 -28.35 17.71
CA GLY A 166 13.88 -29.27 18.52
C GLY A 166 12.58 -28.66 19.07
N VAL A 167 12.13 -27.55 18.50
CA VAL A 167 10.83 -26.96 18.82
C VAL A 167 9.77 -27.72 18.05
N CYS A 168 8.88 -28.42 18.77
CA CYS A 168 7.74 -29.09 18.16
C CYS A 168 6.83 -28.02 17.54
N VAL A 169 6.75 -28.01 16.22
CA VAL A 169 5.74 -27.24 15.50
C VAL A 169 4.44 -28.03 15.62
N HIS A 170 3.59 -27.68 16.57
CA HIS A 170 2.22 -28.18 16.59
C HIS A 170 1.44 -27.44 15.49
N GLU A 171 0.47 -28.15 14.90
CA GLU A 171 -0.48 -27.63 13.87
C GLU A 171 -1.41 -26.50 14.39
N GLN A 172 -1.14 -25.93 15.55
CA GLN A 172 -1.80 -24.74 16.06
C GLN A 172 -1.02 -23.52 15.57
N GLU A 173 -1.73 -22.54 15.07
CA GLU A 173 -1.16 -21.25 14.69
C GLU A 173 -0.21 -20.76 15.79
N PRO A 174 1.02 -20.37 15.43
CA PRO A 174 2.00 -19.96 16.43
C PRO A 174 1.47 -18.74 17.19
N ASP A 175 1.70 -18.74 18.51
CA ASP A 175 1.38 -17.58 19.36
C ASP A 175 1.97 -16.31 18.72
N GLN A 176 1.12 -15.35 18.44
CA GLN A 176 1.48 -14.11 17.73
C GLN A 176 2.71 -13.41 18.33
N GLU A 177 2.89 -13.52 19.64
CA GLU A 177 4.02 -12.90 20.34
C GLU A 177 5.37 -13.60 20.04
N GLN A 178 5.37 -14.92 19.87
CA GLN A 178 6.57 -15.68 19.48
C GLN A 178 6.90 -15.50 18.00
N VAL A 179 5.89 -15.45 17.14
CA VAL A 179 6.01 -15.14 15.72
C VAL A 179 6.64 -13.76 15.57
N THR A 180 6.13 -12.75 16.27
CA THR A 180 6.62 -11.36 16.21
C THR A 180 8.10 -11.21 16.59
N GLN A 181 8.59 -11.99 17.57
CA GLN A 181 10.01 -11.92 17.97
C GLN A 181 10.95 -12.58 16.94
N VAL A 182 10.54 -13.71 16.37
CA VAL A 182 11.30 -14.40 15.33
C VAL A 182 11.33 -13.53 14.07
N GLU A 183 10.22 -12.94 13.70
CA GLU A 183 10.08 -12.03 12.57
C GLU A 183 10.97 -10.79 12.72
N LYS A 184 10.95 -10.15 13.86
CA LYS A 184 11.83 -9.01 14.17
C LYS A 184 13.31 -9.38 14.04
N SER A 185 13.71 -10.56 14.43
CA SER A 185 15.10 -10.99 14.32
C SER A 185 15.54 -11.28 12.88
N TYR A 186 14.63 -11.67 11.99
CA TYR A 186 14.89 -11.94 10.59
C TYR A 186 14.89 -10.69 9.70
N SER A 187 13.94 -9.81 9.89
CA SER A 187 13.80 -8.60 9.09
C SER A 187 14.95 -7.61 9.31
N TYR A 188 15.67 -7.74 10.43
CA TYR A 188 16.80 -6.86 10.80
C TYR A 188 18.17 -7.47 10.68
N CYS A 189 18.32 -8.66 10.11
CA CYS A 189 19.69 -9.06 9.74
C CYS A 189 20.21 -8.11 8.65
N CYS A 190 21.48 -7.70 8.77
CA CYS A 190 22.07 -6.71 7.85
C CYS A 190 21.90 -7.08 6.38
N GLU A 191 21.96 -8.37 6.05
CA GLU A 191 21.79 -8.88 4.69
C GLU A 191 20.38 -8.65 4.15
N MET A 192 19.34 -8.92 4.95
CA MET A 192 17.96 -8.69 4.55
C MET A 192 17.65 -7.21 4.38
N ALA A 193 18.16 -6.39 5.29
CA ALA A 193 18.00 -4.95 5.20
C ALA A 193 18.72 -4.36 3.98
N ASP A 194 19.89 -4.86 3.63
CA ASP A 194 20.63 -4.46 2.42
C ASP A 194 19.89 -4.88 1.15
N ARG A 195 19.40 -6.11 1.13
CA ARG A 195 18.59 -6.63 0.02
C ARG A 195 17.31 -5.80 -0.18
N TRP A 196 16.56 -5.55 0.89
CA TRP A 196 15.36 -4.74 0.83
C TRP A 196 15.64 -3.33 0.28
N ARG A 197 16.68 -2.65 0.79
CA ARG A 197 17.07 -1.32 0.30
C ARG A 197 17.43 -1.33 -1.19
N SER A 198 18.10 -2.38 -1.67
CA SER A 198 18.41 -2.52 -3.08
C SER A 198 17.14 -2.63 -3.92
N HIS A 199 16.20 -3.51 -3.54
CA HIS A 199 14.92 -3.68 -4.24
C HIS A 199 14.07 -2.41 -4.21
N TYR A 200 14.03 -1.70 -3.06
CA TYR A 200 13.31 -0.42 -2.94
C TYR A 200 13.91 0.65 -3.86
N GLY A 201 15.22 0.77 -3.90
CA GLY A 201 15.91 1.68 -4.80
C GLY A 201 15.67 1.36 -6.28
N ASP A 202 15.65 0.09 -6.65
CA ASP A 202 15.36 -0.33 -8.01
C ASP A 202 13.88 -0.10 -8.37
N PHE A 203 12.98 -0.26 -7.42
CA PHE A 203 11.57 0.10 -7.61
C PHE A 203 11.38 1.60 -7.86
N LEU A 204 12.06 2.47 -7.10
CA LEU A 204 12.03 3.92 -7.34
C LEU A 204 12.57 4.29 -8.73
N LYS A 205 13.62 3.61 -9.21
CA LYS A 205 14.17 3.81 -10.56
C LYS A 205 13.17 3.38 -11.64
N LYS A 206 12.47 2.26 -11.45
CA LYS A 206 11.40 1.81 -12.35
C LYS A 206 10.30 2.86 -12.45
N LEU A 207 9.81 3.36 -11.32
CA LEU A 207 8.80 4.43 -11.27
C LEU A 207 9.28 5.71 -11.95
N ARG A 208 10.52 6.14 -11.70
CA ARG A 208 11.12 7.29 -12.37
C ARG A 208 11.23 7.08 -13.87
N GLY A 209 11.51 5.85 -14.31
CA GLY A 209 11.61 5.51 -15.74
C GLY A 209 10.29 5.70 -16.49
N VAL A 210 9.16 5.42 -15.86
CA VAL A 210 7.81 5.58 -16.46
C VAL A 210 7.20 6.96 -16.19
N TYR A 211 7.58 7.62 -15.11
CA TYR A 211 7.09 8.94 -14.69
C TYR A 211 8.23 9.94 -14.45
N PRO A 212 8.90 10.40 -15.50
CA PRO A 212 10.12 11.22 -15.38
C PRO A 212 9.89 12.56 -14.67
N GLU A 213 8.68 13.09 -14.71
CA GLU A 213 8.37 14.41 -14.13
C GLU A 213 7.61 14.35 -12.80
N ALA A 214 7.14 13.18 -12.38
CA ALA A 214 6.35 13.07 -11.17
C ALA A 214 7.19 13.30 -9.89
N TRP A 215 6.57 13.86 -8.87
CA TRP A 215 7.07 13.74 -7.52
C TRP A 215 6.81 12.33 -7.00
N ILE A 216 7.81 11.71 -6.40
CA ILE A 216 7.68 10.40 -5.73
C ILE A 216 7.85 10.64 -4.24
N VAL A 217 6.78 10.35 -3.47
CA VAL A 217 6.75 10.48 -2.02
C VAL A 217 6.79 9.10 -1.41
N CYS A 218 7.90 8.78 -0.76
CA CYS A 218 8.09 7.52 -0.05
C CYS A 218 7.67 7.69 1.41
N CYS A 219 6.90 6.78 1.93
CA CYS A 219 6.49 6.78 3.34
C CYS A 219 6.20 5.35 3.83
N THR A 220 6.18 5.19 5.14
CA THR A 220 5.43 4.16 5.85
C THR A 220 4.08 4.75 6.26
N THR A 221 3.47 4.27 7.35
CA THR A 221 2.18 4.78 7.83
C THR A 221 2.20 5.01 9.34
N VAL A 222 1.07 5.40 9.90
CA VAL A 222 0.90 5.54 11.36
C VAL A 222 0.70 4.20 12.10
N LEU A 223 0.51 3.09 11.36
CA LEU A 223 0.48 1.73 11.89
C LEU A 223 1.81 1.43 12.59
N GLN A 224 1.74 0.81 13.76
CA GLN A 224 2.92 0.49 14.55
C GLN A 224 3.94 -0.34 13.78
N HIS A 225 5.17 0.17 13.69
CA HIS A 225 6.31 -0.51 13.10
C HIS A 225 7.62 -0.01 13.71
N ASP A 226 8.70 -0.72 13.42
CA ASP A 226 10.01 -0.34 13.90
C ASP A 226 10.59 0.79 13.05
N LYS A 227 11.13 1.82 13.72
CA LYS A 227 11.72 3.01 13.09
C LYS A 227 12.81 2.72 12.06
N SER A 228 13.49 1.57 12.16
CA SER A 228 14.55 1.20 11.21
C SER A 228 14.04 1.04 9.78
N TRP A 229 12.73 0.81 9.57
CA TRP A 229 12.11 0.85 8.23
C TRP A 229 12.11 2.26 7.66
N ASP A 230 11.79 3.25 8.46
CA ASP A 230 11.86 4.64 8.05
C ASP A 230 13.30 5.06 7.76
N ASP A 231 14.23 4.67 8.61
CA ASP A 231 15.66 4.92 8.41
C ASP A 231 16.19 4.21 7.14
N ALA A 232 15.64 3.05 6.78
CA ALA A 232 15.97 2.35 5.53
C ALA A 232 15.45 3.11 4.30
N ILE A 233 14.21 3.58 4.33
CA ILE A 233 13.62 4.40 3.26
C ILE A 233 14.43 5.69 3.10
N ASP A 234 14.71 6.39 4.19
CA ASP A 234 15.51 7.62 4.17
C ASP A 234 16.88 7.43 3.50
N ARG A 235 17.58 6.36 3.86
CA ARG A 235 18.87 6.00 3.23
C ARG A 235 18.74 5.78 1.73
N VAL A 236 17.69 5.07 1.28
CA VAL A 236 17.50 4.82 -0.14
C VAL A 236 17.19 6.11 -0.88
N VAL A 237 16.25 6.92 -0.39
CA VAL A 237 15.87 8.20 -0.98
C VAL A 237 17.11 9.10 -1.12
N ASN A 238 17.90 9.24 -0.07
CA ASN A 238 19.14 10.02 -0.10
C ASN A 238 20.20 9.45 -1.07
N SER A 239 20.20 8.13 -1.31
CA SER A 239 21.15 7.49 -2.23
C SER A 239 20.79 7.67 -3.70
N VAL A 240 19.52 7.79 -4.03
CA VAL A 240 19.03 7.94 -5.41
C VAL A 240 19.39 9.31 -5.98
N LYS A 241 19.56 10.33 -5.14
CA LYS A 241 19.94 11.71 -5.54
C LYS A 241 19.00 12.32 -6.59
N ASP A 242 17.72 12.13 -6.42
CA ASP A 242 16.67 12.71 -7.27
C ASP A 242 15.89 13.75 -6.45
N GLU A 243 15.93 15.01 -6.90
CA GLU A 243 15.29 16.13 -6.18
C GLU A 243 13.76 16.04 -6.12
N LYS A 244 13.15 15.20 -6.97
CA LYS A 244 11.71 14.93 -6.96
C LYS A 244 11.34 13.61 -6.27
N ILE A 245 12.26 13.01 -5.51
CA ILE A 245 11.98 11.88 -4.62
C ILE A 245 12.21 12.32 -3.20
N SER A 246 11.22 12.15 -2.35
CA SER A 246 11.29 12.56 -0.95
C SER A 246 10.80 11.46 -0.02
N HIS A 247 11.33 11.45 1.20
CA HIS A 247 10.81 10.63 2.30
C HIS A 247 9.91 11.52 3.18
N PHE A 248 8.69 11.08 3.40
CA PHE A 248 7.69 11.77 4.23
C PHE A 248 7.37 10.93 5.46
N LEU A 249 7.38 11.55 6.61
CA LEU A 249 6.99 10.95 7.88
C LEU A 249 5.73 11.65 8.41
N PHE A 250 4.72 10.86 8.72
CA PHE A 250 3.54 11.36 9.42
C PHE A 250 3.90 11.79 10.85
N SER A 251 3.13 12.71 11.44
CA SER A 251 3.40 13.21 12.79
C SER A 251 3.39 12.11 13.87
N ARG A 252 2.58 11.07 13.68
CA ARG A 252 2.52 9.86 14.52
C ARG A 252 3.00 8.61 13.81
N ASN A 253 3.98 8.75 12.92
CA ASN A 253 4.51 7.67 12.10
C ASN A 253 4.94 6.48 12.96
N GLY A 254 4.43 5.29 12.66
CA GLY A 254 4.80 4.04 13.33
C GLY A 254 4.38 3.89 14.78
N VAL A 255 3.62 4.83 15.35
CA VAL A 255 3.31 4.82 16.80
C VAL A 255 1.84 5.11 17.14
N ALA A 256 0.99 5.33 16.16
CA ALA A 256 -0.38 5.76 16.43
C ALA A 256 -1.30 4.63 16.84
N THR A 257 -1.18 3.47 16.21
CA THR A 257 -2.09 2.35 16.42
C THR A 257 -1.38 1.00 16.22
N PRO A 258 -1.65 0.00 17.09
CA PRO A 258 -1.11 -1.34 16.93
C PRO A 258 -1.84 -2.17 15.85
N GLY A 259 -3.05 -1.78 15.47
CA GLY A 259 -3.83 -2.37 14.38
C GLY A 259 -3.98 -1.41 13.22
N HIS A 260 -4.67 -1.81 12.14
CA HIS A 260 -4.88 -0.96 10.99
C HIS A 260 -5.50 0.39 11.39
N PRO A 261 -5.08 1.50 10.78
CA PRO A 261 -5.66 2.82 11.06
C PRO A 261 -7.15 2.88 10.68
N ARG A 262 -7.99 3.40 11.58
CA ARG A 262 -9.43 3.60 11.35
C ARG A 262 -9.69 4.94 10.68
N ILE A 263 -10.94 5.22 10.32
CA ILE A 263 -11.32 6.45 9.58
C ILE A 263 -10.67 7.72 10.17
N PRO A 264 -10.69 7.99 11.50
CA PRO A 264 -10.06 9.20 12.04
C PRO A 264 -8.55 9.26 11.81
N GLU A 265 -7.85 8.13 11.97
CA GLU A 265 -6.40 8.03 11.79
C GLU A 265 -6.02 8.11 10.31
N GLN A 266 -6.83 7.49 9.44
CA GLN A 266 -6.70 7.62 7.99
C GLN A 266 -6.94 9.07 7.52
N PHE A 267 -7.90 9.77 8.14
CA PHE A 267 -8.18 11.17 7.84
C PHE A 267 -7.03 12.09 8.26
N GLU A 268 -6.42 11.84 9.42
CA GLU A 268 -5.21 12.53 9.88
C GLU A 268 -4.08 12.37 8.86
N MET A 269 -3.78 11.12 8.44
CA MET A 269 -2.79 10.87 7.40
C MET A 269 -3.11 11.60 6.10
N ALA A 270 -4.38 11.59 5.69
CA ALA A 270 -4.80 12.25 4.47
C ALA A 270 -4.60 13.76 4.51
N GLN A 271 -4.87 14.41 5.64
CA GLN A 271 -4.63 15.85 5.82
C GLN A 271 -3.14 16.18 5.74
N GLU A 272 -2.30 15.44 6.47
CA GLU A 272 -0.86 15.68 6.45
C GLU A 272 -0.26 15.45 5.05
N MET A 273 -0.67 14.40 4.35
CA MET A 273 -0.20 14.12 3.00
C MET A 273 -0.69 15.18 1.99
N ALA A 274 -1.95 15.62 2.10
CA ALA A 274 -2.47 16.68 1.24
C ALA A 274 -1.72 18.00 1.46
N ASP A 275 -1.49 18.38 2.72
CA ASP A 275 -0.72 19.58 3.08
C ASP A 275 0.73 19.49 2.57
N TYR A 276 1.35 18.33 2.66
CA TYR A 276 2.70 18.11 2.14
C TYR A 276 2.74 18.29 0.61
N ILE A 277 1.84 17.66 -0.12
CA ILE A 277 1.77 17.75 -1.58
C ILE A 277 1.53 19.20 -2.03
N GLU A 278 0.58 19.89 -1.42
CA GLU A 278 0.21 21.25 -1.84
C GLU A 278 1.20 22.29 -1.36
N ASN A 279 1.62 22.25 -0.10
CA ASN A 279 2.36 23.34 0.53
C ASN A 279 3.87 23.14 0.51
N VAL A 280 4.36 21.91 0.61
CA VAL A 280 5.81 21.64 0.61
C VAL A 280 6.30 21.37 -0.81
N LEU A 281 5.67 20.44 -1.53
CA LEU A 281 6.08 20.14 -2.90
C LEU A 281 5.61 21.21 -3.91
N GLY A 282 4.61 21.99 -3.54
CA GLY A 282 4.06 23.05 -4.40
C GLY A 282 3.27 22.52 -5.60
N VAL A 283 2.91 21.23 -5.58
CA VAL A 283 2.07 20.60 -6.59
C VAL A 283 0.62 20.99 -6.34
N TYR A 284 -0.12 21.33 -7.39
CA TYR A 284 -1.54 21.74 -7.34
C TYR A 284 -1.82 23.10 -6.69
N LYS A 285 -0.82 23.91 -6.36
CA LYS A 285 -1.08 25.31 -5.96
C LYS A 285 -1.86 25.99 -7.08
N ASN A 286 -3.05 26.52 -6.76
CA ASN A 286 -3.77 27.37 -7.67
C ASN A 286 -2.89 28.60 -7.97
N LYS A 287 -2.56 28.79 -9.24
CA LYS A 287 -1.92 30.01 -9.72
C LYS A 287 -2.93 31.15 -9.73
#